data_ab67460c9cec4a02c178dd9d97996e80
#
_entry.id   ab67460c9cec4a02c178dd9d97996e80
#
_cell.length_a   1.000
_cell.length_b   1.000
_cell.length_c   1.000
_cell.angle_alpha   90.00
_cell.angle_beta   90.00
_cell.angle_gamma   90.00
#
_symmetry.space_group_name_H-M   'P 1'
#
loop_
_entity.id
_entity.type
_entity.pdbx_description
1 polymer ?
#
loop_
_entity_poly.entity_id
_entity_poly.type
_entity_poly.pdbx_seq_one_letter_code
_entity_poly.pdbx_strand_id
1 'polypeptide(L)'
;FGMVESLSYPFVGDDDYKAFGFDPEATKKVSVEIANPLYGDRPYLRREILPTLATTVQRNIRRGLENVSLYELGHVYLWDPDAPSIPALPGGVRPTDEQLAALDAGLPEQPDHVAGILTGLAEDDGWMGGKRPVDWSDAVEAVRRIAGRIGAAIVLDQPAADDVPVQWHPGRAARVMVGDVFTGWVGELHPRVNEALGFPAHSAAFELNLTALFATLTGKPVQAK
;
A
#
# COMPACT_ATOMS: atom_id res chain seq x y z
N PHE A 1 11.10 6.60 -14.69
CA PHE A 1 11.09 5.17 -14.38
C PHE A 1 10.09 4.39 -15.25
N GLY A 2 9.20 5.10 -15.96
CA GLY A 2 8.25 4.48 -16.88
C GLY A 2 6.97 3.90 -16.24
N MET A 3 6.77 4.08 -14.95
CA MET A 3 5.51 3.69 -14.28
C MET A 3 4.39 4.68 -14.62
N VAL A 4 3.18 4.16 -14.76
CA VAL A 4 1.97 4.96 -15.04
C VAL A 4 1.17 5.12 -13.76
N GLU A 5 0.68 6.33 -13.50
CA GLU A 5 -0.19 6.60 -12.36
C GLU A 5 -1.57 5.98 -12.56
N SER A 6 -2.09 5.37 -11.52
CA SER A 6 -3.44 4.85 -11.44
C SER A 6 -4.16 5.49 -10.26
N LEU A 7 -5.46 5.65 -10.40
CA LEU A 7 -6.34 6.07 -9.32
C LEU A 7 -7.40 5.00 -9.10
N SER A 8 -7.39 4.38 -7.93
CA SER A 8 -8.35 3.35 -7.54
C SER A 8 -9.33 3.88 -6.51
N TYR A 9 -10.56 3.37 -6.49
CA TYR A 9 -11.43 3.55 -5.35
C TYR A 9 -10.86 2.85 -4.12
N PRO A 10 -10.94 3.44 -2.92
CA PRO A 10 -10.32 2.91 -1.70
C PRO A 10 -11.15 1.79 -1.04
N PHE A 11 -11.92 1.03 -1.84
CA PHE A 11 -12.84 0.02 -1.35
C PHE A 11 -12.28 -1.38 -1.58
N VAL A 12 -12.30 -2.19 -0.54
CA VAL A 12 -11.80 -3.57 -0.53
C VAL A 12 -12.83 -4.52 0.07
N GLY A 13 -12.75 -5.77 -0.31
CA GLY A 13 -13.59 -6.85 0.18
C GLY A 13 -12.79 -8.11 0.51
N ASP A 14 -13.52 -9.16 0.87
CA ASP A 14 -12.94 -10.43 1.30
C ASP A 14 -12.02 -11.06 0.23
N ASP A 15 -12.40 -10.96 -1.03
CA ASP A 15 -11.63 -11.58 -2.12
C ASP A 15 -10.31 -10.84 -2.36
N ASP A 16 -10.29 -9.50 -2.17
CA ASP A 16 -9.07 -8.71 -2.24
C ASP A 16 -8.12 -9.11 -1.10
N TYR A 17 -8.62 -9.29 0.13
CA TYR A 17 -7.84 -9.73 1.28
C TYR A 17 -7.28 -11.15 1.09
N LYS A 18 -8.14 -12.09 0.65
CA LYS A 18 -7.72 -13.48 0.38
C LYS A 18 -6.64 -13.57 -0.69
N ALA A 19 -6.77 -12.78 -1.77
CA ALA A 19 -5.79 -12.76 -2.85
C ALA A 19 -4.40 -12.34 -2.37
N PHE A 20 -4.33 -11.46 -1.35
CA PHE A 20 -3.08 -11.04 -0.70
C PHE A 20 -2.64 -11.95 0.46
N GLY A 21 -3.37 -13.03 0.72
CA GLY A 21 -3.06 -13.98 1.79
C GLY A 21 -3.45 -13.52 3.19
N PHE A 22 -4.19 -12.42 3.31
CA PHE A 22 -4.72 -11.98 4.60
C PHE A 22 -5.88 -12.84 5.06
N ASP A 23 -6.03 -13.00 6.37
CA ASP A 23 -7.25 -13.54 6.96
C ASP A 23 -8.35 -12.45 6.94
N PRO A 24 -9.45 -12.64 6.16
CA PRO A 24 -10.49 -11.63 6.08
C PRO A 24 -11.12 -11.33 7.43
N GLU A 25 -11.35 -12.34 8.27
CA GLU A 25 -12.00 -12.14 9.57
C GLU A 25 -11.13 -11.36 10.55
N ALA A 26 -9.82 -11.55 10.50
CA ALA A 26 -8.89 -10.75 11.28
C ALA A 26 -8.78 -9.32 10.73
N THR A 27 -8.73 -9.18 9.40
CA THR A 27 -8.58 -7.87 8.75
C THR A 27 -9.81 -6.99 8.91
N LYS A 28 -11.02 -7.56 8.84
CA LYS A 28 -12.29 -6.83 9.07
C LYS A 28 -12.34 -6.15 10.44
N LYS A 29 -11.84 -6.80 11.49
CA LYS A 29 -11.86 -6.27 12.86
C LYS A 29 -11.08 -4.96 13.02
N VAL A 30 -10.13 -4.71 12.15
CA VAL A 30 -9.27 -3.53 12.15
C VAL A 30 -9.46 -2.66 10.91
N SER A 31 -10.54 -2.88 10.14
CA SER A 31 -10.91 -2.10 8.96
C SER A 31 -12.12 -1.21 9.24
N VAL A 32 -12.18 -0.08 8.57
CA VAL A 32 -13.36 0.80 8.60
C VAL A 32 -14.42 0.21 7.67
N GLU A 33 -15.57 -0.15 8.21
CA GLU A 33 -16.72 -0.59 7.43
C GLU A 33 -17.58 0.60 7.01
N ILE A 34 -18.02 0.59 5.75
CA ILE A 34 -18.86 1.65 5.16
C ILE A 34 -20.33 1.29 5.37
N ALA A 35 -21.08 2.17 6.01
CA ALA A 35 -22.49 1.91 6.33
C ALA A 35 -23.38 1.71 5.07
N ASN A 36 -23.04 2.35 3.95
CA ASN A 36 -23.75 2.26 2.67
C ASN A 36 -22.77 2.10 1.51
N PRO A 37 -22.09 0.94 1.39
CA PRO A 37 -21.05 0.74 0.40
C PRO A 37 -21.60 0.85 -1.02
N LEU A 38 -20.80 1.45 -1.93
CA LEU A 38 -21.11 1.56 -3.35
C LEU A 38 -21.16 0.17 -4.02
N TYR A 39 -20.31 -0.74 -3.56
CA TYR A 39 -20.24 -2.13 -4.00
C TYR A 39 -20.45 -3.05 -2.79
N GLY A 40 -21.44 -3.91 -2.83
CA GLY A 40 -21.79 -4.79 -1.70
C GLY A 40 -20.71 -5.83 -1.36
N ASP A 41 -19.86 -6.17 -2.33
CA ASP A 41 -18.73 -7.08 -2.18
C ASP A 41 -17.45 -6.38 -1.67
N ARG A 42 -17.45 -5.04 -1.55
CA ARG A 42 -16.31 -4.21 -1.10
C ARG A 42 -16.73 -3.18 -0.05
N PRO A 43 -17.16 -3.63 1.13
CA PRO A 43 -17.72 -2.73 2.15
C PRO A 43 -16.68 -2.06 3.04
N TYR A 44 -15.37 -2.32 2.87
CA TYR A 44 -14.33 -1.81 3.75
C TYR A 44 -13.44 -0.78 3.05
N LEU A 45 -12.96 0.21 3.83
CA LEU A 45 -11.88 1.09 3.38
C LEU A 45 -10.54 0.35 3.45
N ARG A 46 -9.69 0.60 2.46
CA ARG A 46 -8.37 -0.04 2.32
C ARG A 46 -7.41 0.35 3.44
N ARG A 47 -6.63 -0.60 3.91
CA ARG A 47 -5.52 -0.41 4.86
C ARG A 47 -4.16 -0.33 4.16
N GLU A 48 -4.10 -0.77 2.92
CA GLU A 48 -2.96 -0.74 2.01
C GLU A 48 -3.46 -0.41 0.61
N ILE A 49 -2.62 0.23 -0.21
CA ILE A 49 -2.96 0.56 -1.60
C ILE A 49 -2.83 -0.67 -2.51
N LEU A 50 -1.87 -1.55 -2.21
CA LEU A 50 -1.54 -2.69 -3.09
C LEU A 50 -2.75 -3.54 -3.49
N PRO A 51 -3.72 -3.90 -2.62
CA PRO A 51 -4.89 -4.70 -3.03
C PRO A 51 -5.76 -4.01 -4.09
N THR A 52 -5.98 -2.68 -3.95
CA THR A 52 -6.78 -1.92 -4.93
C THR A 52 -6.03 -1.70 -6.24
N LEU A 53 -4.74 -1.40 -6.17
CA LEU A 53 -3.87 -1.25 -7.33
C LEU A 53 -3.74 -2.56 -8.12
N ALA A 54 -3.62 -3.70 -7.42
CA ALA A 54 -3.56 -5.03 -8.02
C ALA A 54 -4.78 -5.36 -8.89
N THR A 55 -5.98 -4.92 -8.50
CA THR A 55 -7.18 -5.05 -9.32
C THR A 55 -7.02 -4.36 -10.69
N THR A 56 -6.39 -3.19 -10.72
CA THR A 56 -6.10 -2.47 -11.96
C THR A 56 -5.03 -3.18 -12.79
N VAL A 57 -3.95 -3.65 -12.18
CA VAL A 57 -2.92 -4.46 -12.84
C VAL A 57 -3.53 -5.72 -13.46
N GLN A 58 -4.32 -6.48 -12.69
CA GLN A 58 -5.01 -7.68 -13.17
C GLN A 58 -5.91 -7.40 -14.38
N ARG A 59 -6.66 -6.28 -14.36
CA ARG A 59 -7.51 -5.87 -15.48
C ARG A 59 -6.68 -5.59 -16.73
N ASN A 60 -5.51 -4.99 -16.62
CA ASN A 60 -4.62 -4.72 -17.73
C ASN A 60 -4.02 -6.01 -18.30
N ILE A 61 -3.57 -6.93 -17.44
CA ILE A 61 -3.08 -8.26 -17.87
C ILE A 61 -4.18 -9.04 -18.61
N ARG A 62 -5.40 -9.06 -18.08
CA ARG A 62 -6.55 -9.73 -18.73
C ARG A 62 -6.93 -9.11 -20.09
N ARG A 63 -6.53 -7.87 -20.35
CA ARG A 63 -6.67 -7.18 -21.65
C ARG A 63 -5.51 -7.44 -22.62
N GLY A 64 -4.57 -8.29 -22.25
CA GLY A 64 -3.44 -8.70 -23.07
C GLY A 64 -2.19 -7.84 -22.94
N LEU A 65 -2.10 -6.96 -21.92
CA LEU A 65 -0.86 -6.27 -21.63
C LEU A 65 0.07 -7.22 -20.85
N GLU A 66 1.23 -7.51 -21.42
CA GLU A 66 2.21 -8.43 -20.82
C GLU A 66 3.07 -7.73 -19.76
N ASN A 67 3.43 -6.47 -20.02
CA ASN A 67 4.31 -5.66 -19.15
C ASN A 67 3.50 -4.52 -18.54
N VAL A 68 3.28 -4.58 -17.22
CA VAL A 68 2.47 -3.59 -16.51
C VAL A 68 3.26 -3.03 -15.33
N SER A 69 3.45 -1.71 -15.31
CA SER A 69 4.11 -0.99 -14.23
C SER A 69 3.25 0.20 -13.81
N LEU A 70 2.51 0.04 -12.72
CA LEU A 70 1.59 1.05 -12.21
C LEU A 70 1.99 1.51 -10.82
N TYR A 71 1.70 2.77 -10.50
CA TYR A 71 1.79 3.31 -9.15
C TYR A 71 0.53 4.12 -8.80
N GLU A 72 0.30 4.29 -7.51
CA GLU A 72 -0.79 5.08 -6.97
C GLU A 72 -0.32 5.85 -5.73
N LEU A 73 -0.78 7.10 -5.61
CA LEU A 73 -0.70 7.90 -4.39
C LEU A 73 -2.10 8.01 -3.79
N GLY A 74 -2.21 7.82 -2.49
CA GLY A 74 -3.52 7.94 -1.84
C GLY A 74 -3.48 7.67 -0.36
N HIS A 75 -4.63 7.87 0.29
CA HIS A 75 -4.80 7.56 1.69
C HIS A 75 -5.10 6.08 1.91
N VAL A 76 -4.63 5.60 3.06
CA VAL A 76 -5.08 4.35 3.67
C VAL A 76 -5.77 4.68 5.00
N TYR A 77 -6.58 3.76 5.52
CA TYR A 77 -7.44 4.01 6.68
C TYR A 77 -7.10 2.97 7.75
N LEU A 78 -6.43 3.41 8.81
CA LEU A 78 -5.94 2.55 9.89
C LEU A 78 -6.88 2.69 11.09
N TRP A 79 -7.87 1.79 11.17
CA TRP A 79 -8.80 1.77 12.28
C TRP A 79 -8.13 1.22 13.54
N ASP A 80 -8.32 1.95 14.64
CA ASP A 80 -7.94 1.50 15.98
C ASP A 80 -9.22 1.08 16.73
N PRO A 81 -9.39 -0.22 17.07
CA PRO A 81 -10.55 -0.68 17.82
C PRO A 81 -10.66 -0.08 19.24
N ASP A 82 -9.56 0.43 19.78
CA ASP A 82 -9.50 1.07 21.09
C ASP A 82 -9.69 2.61 21.02
N ALA A 83 -9.90 3.16 19.81
CA ALA A 83 -10.17 4.58 19.61
C ALA A 83 -11.45 5.01 20.35
N PRO A 84 -11.50 6.24 20.89
CA PRO A 84 -12.69 6.74 21.55
C PRO A 84 -13.87 6.81 20.57
N SER A 85 -15.07 6.57 21.10
CA SER A 85 -16.29 6.67 20.29
C SER A 85 -16.52 8.10 19.80
N ILE A 86 -16.90 8.23 18.53
CA ILE A 86 -17.21 9.52 17.92
C ILE A 86 -18.50 10.09 18.57
N PRO A 87 -18.47 11.28 19.19
CA PRO A 87 -19.65 11.87 19.81
C PRO A 87 -20.69 12.28 18.75
N ALA A 88 -21.96 12.02 19.02
CA ALA A 88 -23.06 12.56 18.22
C ALA A 88 -23.28 14.04 18.57
N LEU A 89 -23.08 14.93 17.61
CA LEU A 89 -23.27 16.36 17.79
C LEU A 89 -24.61 16.82 17.20
N PRO A 90 -25.30 17.78 17.86
CA PRO A 90 -26.57 18.33 17.35
C PRO A 90 -26.28 19.14 16.04
N GLY A 91 -27.18 18.98 15.06
CA GLY A 91 -27.13 19.79 13.84
C GLY A 91 -27.51 21.28 14.11
N GLY A 92 -26.99 22.18 13.29
CA GLY A 92 -27.32 23.60 13.33
C GLY A 92 -26.65 24.43 14.41
N VAL A 93 -25.79 23.83 15.23
CA VAL A 93 -24.97 24.54 16.24
C VAL A 93 -23.50 24.28 15.93
N ARG A 94 -22.66 25.35 15.97
CA ARG A 94 -21.22 25.20 15.81
C ARG A 94 -20.65 24.41 17.01
N PRO A 95 -19.92 23.32 16.76
CA PRO A 95 -19.24 22.59 17.82
C PRO A 95 -18.22 23.46 18.57
N THR A 96 -17.97 23.15 19.84
CA THR A 96 -16.85 23.72 20.59
C THR A 96 -15.53 23.10 20.15
N ASP A 97 -14.40 23.72 20.50
CA ASP A 97 -13.08 23.18 20.15
C ASP A 97 -12.81 21.83 20.82
N GLU A 98 -13.33 21.61 22.05
CA GLU A 98 -13.26 20.31 22.74
C GLU A 98 -14.09 19.23 22.02
N GLN A 99 -15.25 19.60 21.48
CA GLN A 99 -16.08 18.67 20.72
C GLN A 99 -15.43 18.30 19.39
N LEU A 100 -14.78 19.28 18.71
CA LEU A 100 -14.00 19.01 17.49
C LEU A 100 -12.81 18.10 17.79
N ALA A 101 -12.07 18.34 18.87
CA ALA A 101 -10.98 17.48 19.28
C ALA A 101 -11.44 16.05 19.60
N ALA A 102 -12.63 15.89 20.21
CA ALA A 102 -13.20 14.57 20.49
C ALA A 102 -13.65 13.85 19.19
N LEU A 103 -14.16 14.58 18.19
CA LEU A 103 -14.45 14.01 16.86
C LEU A 103 -13.15 13.53 16.19
N ASP A 104 -12.13 14.38 16.16
CA ASP A 104 -10.85 14.05 15.54
C ASP A 104 -10.17 12.85 16.20
N ALA A 105 -10.28 12.72 17.53
CA ALA A 105 -9.72 11.60 18.27
C ALA A 105 -10.37 10.25 17.94
N GLY A 106 -11.64 10.26 17.52
CA GLY A 106 -12.37 9.05 17.13
C GLY A 106 -12.18 8.66 15.64
N LEU A 107 -11.52 9.48 14.83
CA LEU A 107 -11.28 9.15 13.41
C LEU A 107 -10.13 8.16 13.27
N PRO A 108 -10.18 7.26 12.26
CA PRO A 108 -9.03 6.43 11.91
C PRO A 108 -7.85 7.28 11.44
N GLU A 109 -6.64 6.81 11.65
CA GLU A 109 -5.48 7.42 11.01
C GLU A 109 -5.57 7.27 9.49
N GLN A 110 -5.23 8.35 8.77
CA GLN A 110 -5.34 8.43 7.32
C GLN A 110 -4.00 8.88 6.69
N PRO A 111 -2.93 8.11 6.84
CA PRO A 111 -1.64 8.48 6.27
C PRO A 111 -1.68 8.41 4.74
N ASP A 112 -0.88 9.31 4.12
CA ASP A 112 -0.58 9.23 2.70
C ASP A 112 0.39 8.10 2.42
N HIS A 113 0.04 7.23 1.47
CA HIS A 113 0.90 6.19 0.96
C HIS A 113 1.20 6.38 -0.53
N VAL A 114 2.32 5.83 -0.97
CA VAL A 114 2.60 5.54 -2.37
C VAL A 114 2.87 4.06 -2.51
N ALA A 115 2.21 3.43 -3.47
CA ALA A 115 2.47 2.02 -3.80
C ALA A 115 2.71 1.85 -5.29
N GLY A 116 3.43 0.80 -5.64
CA GLY A 116 3.66 0.42 -7.04
C GLY A 116 3.74 -1.08 -7.21
N ILE A 117 3.29 -1.54 -8.39
CA ILE A 117 3.39 -2.93 -8.83
C ILE A 117 4.02 -2.94 -10.22
N LEU A 118 5.02 -3.80 -10.37
CA LEU A 118 5.75 -4.04 -11.62
C LEU A 118 5.60 -5.53 -11.99
N THR A 119 5.21 -5.82 -13.23
CA THR A 119 5.01 -7.19 -13.71
C THR A 119 5.53 -7.35 -15.15
N GLY A 120 5.85 -8.58 -15.54
CA GLY A 120 6.26 -8.91 -16.89
C GLY A 120 7.74 -8.64 -17.14
N LEU A 121 8.08 -7.87 -18.14
CA LEU A 121 9.46 -7.53 -18.50
C LEU A 121 9.81 -6.12 -18.02
N ALA A 122 10.99 -6.00 -17.41
CA ALA A 122 11.62 -4.71 -17.13
C ALA A 122 12.36 -4.16 -18.36
N GLU A 123 12.86 -5.05 -19.22
CA GLU A 123 13.50 -4.72 -20.48
C GLU A 123 12.95 -5.62 -21.59
N ASP A 124 12.41 -4.98 -22.62
CA ASP A 124 11.92 -5.68 -23.80
C ASP A 124 13.06 -6.18 -24.68
N ASP A 125 12.76 -7.17 -25.53
CA ASP A 125 13.70 -7.68 -26.53
C ASP A 125 14.06 -6.59 -27.55
N GLY A 126 15.33 -6.27 -27.65
CA GLY A 126 15.80 -5.20 -28.51
C GLY A 126 17.14 -5.53 -29.19
N TRP A 127 17.54 -4.68 -30.14
CA TRP A 127 18.78 -4.86 -30.89
C TRP A 127 20.05 -4.83 -30.03
N MET A 128 19.99 -4.31 -28.81
CA MET A 128 21.13 -4.20 -27.88
C MET A 128 21.15 -5.28 -26.79
N GLY A 129 20.10 -6.06 -26.61
CA GLY A 129 20.05 -7.05 -25.55
C GLY A 129 18.77 -7.89 -25.56
N GLY A 130 18.79 -8.95 -24.78
CA GLY A 130 17.66 -9.86 -24.61
C GLY A 130 16.68 -9.39 -23.51
N LYS A 131 15.56 -10.06 -23.46
CA LYS A 131 14.49 -9.84 -22.45
C LYS A 131 15.00 -10.01 -21.03
N ARG A 132 14.68 -9.07 -20.16
CA ARG A 132 14.89 -9.19 -18.72
C ARG A 132 13.56 -9.11 -17.99
N PRO A 133 13.14 -10.15 -17.26
CA PRO A 133 11.95 -10.08 -16.44
C PRO A 133 12.14 -9.09 -15.30
N VAL A 134 11.01 -8.57 -14.80
CA VAL A 134 10.97 -7.80 -13.55
C VAL A 134 11.41 -8.69 -12.40
N ASP A 135 12.11 -8.11 -11.44
CA ASP A 135 12.44 -8.71 -10.16
C ASP A 135 12.39 -7.68 -9.01
N TRP A 136 12.75 -8.13 -7.80
CA TRP A 136 12.77 -7.27 -6.61
C TRP A 136 13.66 -6.02 -6.77
N SER A 137 14.72 -6.08 -7.58
CA SER A 137 15.66 -4.97 -7.74
C SER A 137 15.03 -3.77 -8.46
N ASP A 138 14.06 -4.03 -9.36
CA ASP A 138 13.32 -2.96 -10.05
C ASP A 138 12.43 -2.18 -9.07
N ALA A 139 11.75 -2.86 -8.14
CA ALA A 139 11.00 -2.20 -7.09
C ALA A 139 11.91 -1.41 -6.14
N VAL A 140 13.06 -1.96 -5.77
CA VAL A 140 14.07 -1.27 -4.95
C VAL A 140 14.57 -0.01 -5.64
N GLU A 141 14.84 -0.06 -6.93
CA GLU A 141 15.27 1.10 -7.71
C GLU A 141 14.18 2.18 -7.75
N ALA A 142 12.90 1.79 -7.88
CA ALA A 142 11.79 2.73 -7.79
C ALA A 142 11.77 3.46 -6.43
N VAL A 143 11.87 2.72 -5.33
CA VAL A 143 11.93 3.27 -3.97
C VAL A 143 13.15 4.20 -3.78
N ARG A 144 14.33 3.81 -4.28
CA ARG A 144 15.53 4.64 -4.22
C ARG A 144 15.37 5.95 -4.98
N ARG A 145 14.69 5.93 -6.12
CA ARG A 145 14.40 7.14 -6.90
C ARG A 145 13.42 8.06 -6.18
N ILE A 146 12.37 7.51 -5.58
CA ILE A 146 11.44 8.28 -4.73
C ILE A 146 12.23 8.95 -3.60
N ALA A 147 12.99 8.17 -2.83
CA ALA A 147 13.79 8.67 -1.72
C ALA A 147 14.81 9.73 -2.15
N GLY A 148 15.52 9.50 -3.24
CA GLY A 148 16.50 10.44 -3.78
C GLY A 148 15.89 11.77 -4.22
N ARG A 149 14.65 11.76 -4.75
CA ARG A 149 13.93 12.99 -5.15
C ARG A 149 13.55 13.86 -3.99
N ILE A 150 13.27 13.28 -2.84
CA ILE A 150 12.88 14.01 -1.62
C ILE A 150 14.03 14.18 -0.63
N GLY A 151 15.23 13.66 -0.96
CA GLY A 151 16.41 13.77 -0.09
C GLY A 151 16.42 12.84 1.12
N ALA A 152 15.63 11.74 1.08
CA ALA A 152 15.59 10.77 2.17
C ALA A 152 16.75 9.75 2.04
N ALA A 153 17.47 9.53 3.13
CA ALA A 153 18.49 8.50 3.22
C ALA A 153 17.86 7.19 3.70
N ILE A 154 17.45 6.34 2.75
CA ILE A 154 16.84 5.05 3.08
C ILE A 154 17.86 3.95 3.32
N VAL A 155 17.51 3.03 4.22
CA VAL A 155 18.20 1.76 4.45
C VAL A 155 17.21 0.63 4.21
N LEU A 156 17.64 -0.42 3.52
CA LEU A 156 16.85 -1.64 3.35
C LEU A 156 17.27 -2.64 4.42
N ASP A 157 16.32 -3.04 5.24
CA ASP A 157 16.50 -4.01 6.30
C ASP A 157 15.72 -5.28 5.95
N GLN A 158 16.44 -6.41 5.86
CA GLN A 158 15.85 -7.71 5.57
C GLN A 158 15.57 -8.44 6.89
N PRO A 159 14.32 -8.54 7.32
CA PRO A 159 13.95 -9.26 8.54
C PRO A 159 14.09 -10.79 8.36
N ALA A 160 13.94 -11.53 9.45
CA ALA A 160 13.78 -12.97 9.39
C ALA A 160 12.53 -13.35 8.58
N ALA A 161 12.54 -14.51 7.95
CA ALA A 161 11.45 -14.93 7.05
C ALA A 161 10.08 -14.94 7.74
N ASP A 162 10.03 -15.30 9.02
CA ASP A 162 8.80 -15.36 9.82
C ASP A 162 8.25 -13.97 10.20
N ASP A 163 9.07 -12.92 10.06
CA ASP A 163 8.69 -11.53 10.33
C ASP A 163 8.24 -10.79 9.06
N VAL A 164 8.31 -11.44 7.89
CA VAL A 164 7.86 -10.88 6.63
C VAL A 164 6.35 -11.04 6.50
N PRO A 165 5.57 -9.96 6.20
CA PRO A 165 4.13 -10.08 6.02
C PRO A 165 3.78 -11.02 4.87
N VAL A 166 2.63 -11.70 5.01
CA VAL A 166 2.20 -12.83 4.17
C VAL A 166 2.12 -12.55 2.66
N GLN A 167 1.92 -11.28 2.28
CA GLN A 167 1.87 -10.85 0.89
C GLN A 167 3.23 -10.76 0.21
N TRP A 168 4.32 -10.75 0.96
CA TRP A 168 5.67 -10.59 0.46
C TRP A 168 6.43 -11.91 0.40
N HIS A 169 7.37 -11.99 -0.54
CA HIS A 169 8.26 -13.15 -0.64
C HIS A 169 9.26 -13.17 0.54
N PRO A 170 9.34 -14.23 1.36
CA PRO A 170 10.08 -14.24 2.62
C PRO A 170 11.59 -14.00 2.48
N GLY A 171 12.17 -14.28 1.30
CA GLY A 171 13.61 -14.08 1.06
C GLY A 171 13.93 -12.96 0.07
N ARG A 172 12.92 -12.25 -0.47
CA ARG A 172 13.10 -11.22 -1.51
C ARG A 172 12.26 -9.99 -1.24
N ALA A 173 12.05 -9.68 0.02
CA ALA A 173 11.43 -8.45 0.47
C ALA A 173 12.23 -7.84 1.61
N ALA A 174 12.15 -6.52 1.74
CA ALA A 174 12.84 -5.76 2.77
C ALA A 174 11.96 -4.65 3.32
N ARG A 175 12.19 -4.30 4.57
CA ARG A 175 11.67 -3.08 5.19
C ARG A 175 12.44 -1.87 4.65
N VAL A 176 11.74 -0.79 4.37
CA VAL A 176 12.33 0.50 4.02
C VAL A 176 12.38 1.36 5.27
N MET A 177 13.58 1.70 5.69
CA MET A 177 13.84 2.47 6.92
C MET A 177 14.47 3.82 6.59
N VAL A 178 14.13 4.85 7.38
CA VAL A 178 14.84 6.14 7.42
C VAL A 178 15.29 6.39 8.85
N GLY A 179 16.58 6.22 9.13
CA GLY A 179 17.04 6.06 10.50
C GLY A 179 16.38 4.86 11.14
N ASP A 180 15.75 5.06 12.30
CA ASP A 180 15.01 4.02 13.04
C ASP A 180 13.51 3.96 12.67
N VAL A 181 13.05 4.82 11.75
CA VAL A 181 11.63 4.90 11.37
C VAL A 181 11.33 3.92 10.24
N PHE A 182 10.40 2.99 10.47
CA PHE A 182 9.83 2.14 9.44
C PHE A 182 8.93 2.98 8.53
N THR A 183 9.16 2.92 7.21
CA THR A 183 8.39 3.67 6.22
C THR A 183 7.65 2.80 5.22
N GLY A 184 7.93 1.49 5.14
CA GLY A 184 7.20 0.61 4.25
C GLY A 184 7.96 -0.64 3.84
N TRP A 185 7.42 -1.32 2.84
CA TRP A 185 7.96 -2.56 2.29
C TRP A 185 8.29 -2.44 0.81
N VAL A 186 9.27 -3.21 0.37
CA VAL A 186 9.68 -3.35 -1.04
C VAL A 186 10.19 -4.76 -1.32
N GLY A 187 9.86 -5.31 -2.48
CA GLY A 187 10.36 -6.64 -2.90
C GLY A 187 9.46 -7.36 -3.86
N GLU A 188 9.61 -8.68 -3.97
CA GLU A 188 8.71 -9.54 -4.73
C GLU A 188 7.45 -9.86 -3.93
N LEU A 189 6.32 -9.92 -4.61
CA LEU A 189 5.09 -10.48 -4.05
C LEU A 189 5.26 -11.98 -3.82
N HIS A 190 4.57 -12.50 -2.81
CA HIS A 190 4.59 -13.93 -2.52
C HIS A 190 4.06 -14.74 -3.73
N PRO A 191 4.65 -15.89 -4.10
CA PRO A 191 4.17 -16.69 -5.23
C PRO A 191 2.67 -17.03 -5.20
N ARG A 192 2.10 -17.28 -4.02
CA ARG A 192 0.65 -17.49 -3.84
C ARG A 192 -0.18 -16.27 -4.21
N VAL A 193 0.33 -15.06 -3.94
CA VAL A 193 -0.34 -13.80 -4.32
C VAL A 193 -0.30 -13.64 -5.84
N ASN A 194 0.85 -13.89 -6.47
CA ASN A 194 0.97 -13.85 -7.92
C ASN A 194 0.00 -14.85 -8.59
N GLU A 195 -0.08 -16.07 -8.07
CA GLU A 195 -1.01 -17.11 -8.56
C GLU A 195 -2.48 -16.67 -8.41
N ALA A 196 -2.87 -16.20 -7.23
CA ALA A 196 -4.24 -15.75 -6.94
C ALA A 196 -4.68 -14.58 -7.82
N LEU A 197 -3.75 -13.66 -8.13
CA LEU A 197 -4.01 -12.49 -8.98
C LEU A 197 -3.83 -12.78 -10.49
N GLY A 198 -3.24 -13.93 -10.85
CA GLY A 198 -2.86 -14.25 -12.22
C GLY A 198 -1.73 -13.36 -12.74
N PHE A 199 -0.82 -12.95 -11.86
CA PHE A 199 0.36 -12.18 -12.22
C PHE A 199 1.50 -13.09 -12.70
N PRO A 200 2.39 -12.58 -13.58
CA PRO A 200 3.64 -13.25 -13.90
C PRO A 200 4.45 -13.56 -12.63
N ALA A 201 5.27 -14.61 -12.69
CA ALA A 201 6.24 -14.91 -11.65
C ALA A 201 7.18 -13.71 -11.43
N HIS A 202 7.68 -13.57 -10.21
CA HIS A 202 8.59 -12.47 -9.82
C HIS A 202 8.00 -11.05 -9.91
N SER A 203 6.68 -10.91 -10.00
CA SER A 203 6.07 -9.58 -9.88
C SER A 203 6.53 -8.90 -8.61
N ALA A 204 7.01 -7.67 -8.74
CA ALA A 204 7.59 -6.90 -7.65
C ALA A 204 6.69 -5.72 -7.27
N ALA A 205 6.78 -5.30 -6.02
CA ALA A 205 5.95 -4.22 -5.51
C ALA A 205 6.70 -3.40 -4.45
N PHE A 206 6.14 -2.25 -4.15
CA PHE A 206 6.49 -1.46 -2.98
C PHE A 206 5.25 -0.75 -2.44
N GLU A 207 5.26 -0.47 -1.15
CA GLU A 207 4.31 0.46 -0.52
C GLU A 207 5.01 1.22 0.59
N LEU A 208 4.98 2.56 0.53
CA LEU A 208 5.63 3.46 1.46
C LEU A 208 4.61 4.39 2.12
N ASN A 209 4.72 4.55 3.42
CA ASN A 209 4.02 5.58 4.18
C ASN A 209 4.75 6.92 4.00
N LEU A 210 4.20 7.79 3.15
CA LEU A 210 4.77 9.10 2.86
C LEU A 210 4.67 10.05 4.04
N THR A 211 3.60 9.94 4.84
CA THR A 211 3.43 10.76 6.06
C THR A 211 4.57 10.50 7.03
N ALA A 212 4.90 9.23 7.30
CA ALA A 212 6.03 8.85 8.13
C ALA A 212 7.37 9.30 7.51
N LEU A 213 7.52 9.10 6.20
CA LEU A 213 8.73 9.47 5.47
C LEU A 213 9.00 10.99 5.55
N PHE A 214 7.99 11.82 5.27
CA PHE A 214 8.12 13.28 5.35
C PHE A 214 8.37 13.80 6.77
N ALA A 215 7.79 13.13 7.79
CA ALA A 215 8.05 13.48 9.18
C ALA A 215 9.53 13.35 9.53
N THR A 216 10.24 12.34 9.02
CA THR A 216 11.69 12.18 9.24
C THR A 216 12.51 13.31 8.63
N LEU A 217 12.07 13.88 7.49
CA LEU A 217 12.78 14.95 6.81
C LEU A 217 12.53 16.33 7.44
N THR A 218 11.36 16.54 8.01
CA THR A 218 10.96 17.83 8.58
C THR A 218 11.28 17.97 10.07
N GLY A 219 11.71 16.88 10.73
CA GLY A 219 11.90 16.83 12.17
C GLY A 219 10.60 17.01 12.97
N LYS A 220 9.46 17.03 12.32
CA LYS A 220 8.15 17.06 12.98
C LYS A 220 7.73 15.65 13.34
N PRO A 221 7.30 15.40 14.60
CA PRO A 221 6.75 14.10 14.93
C PRO A 221 5.56 13.80 14.01
N VAL A 222 5.43 12.52 13.59
CA VAL A 222 4.18 12.02 13.00
C VAL A 222 3.12 12.30 14.05
N GLN A 223 2.19 13.20 13.76
CA GLN A 223 1.01 13.32 14.60
C GLN A 223 0.20 12.05 14.36
N ALA A 224 0.37 11.06 15.26
CA ALA A 224 -0.62 10.02 15.41
C ALA A 224 -1.94 10.74 15.76
N LYS A 225 -2.88 10.70 14.85
CA LYS A 225 -4.27 11.04 15.12
C LYS A 225 -4.99 9.79 15.53
#